data_17d629512e3d71285ea24dfc91ee7968
#
_entry.id   17d629512e3d71285ea24dfc91ee7968
#
_cell.length_a   1.000
_cell.length_b   1.000
_cell.length_c   1.000
_cell.angle_alpha   90.00
_cell.angle_beta   90.00
_cell.angle_gamma   90.00
#
_symmetry.space_group_name_H-M   'P 1'
#
loop_
_entity.id
_entity.type
_entity.pdbx_description
1 polymer ?
#
loop_
_entity_poly.entity_id
_entity_poly.type
_entity_poly.pdbx_seq_one_letter_code
_entity_poly.pdbx_strand_id
1 'polypeptide(L)'
;MRKAFITFAIAMFCARAAWPQAKLSVHWEELTAAEFKSAIEQSRGTCLLPFGIVEKHGPHLPLGTDLLNVRYAALHAAAQEYAVVFPEYYFGQIFEARHEPGTIAYSTHLQLELLQETTDEMARNGCKKVIIANGHGGNENLLPFFAQTQLDKPHDYVVYVMGLVDPPPGGPAKKTSVDMHAGESETSKMLISNPNLVHLDRAGQESGADQARLKLPDTLYTGIWWYARFPNHYSGDGAAATRERGEFEMNNWQDAIVTAIRAVKADQESLNLQNEFFEKAKHPLDTRP
;
A
#
# COMPACT_ATOMS: atom_id res chain seq x y z
N MET A 1 77.81 16.49 31.63
CA MET A 1 77.19 16.37 30.27
C MET A 1 76.00 15.41 30.35
N ARG A 2 74.76 15.95 30.39
CA ARG A 2 73.53 15.12 30.42
C ARG A 2 73.01 15.02 28.97
N LYS A 3 72.94 13.79 28.45
CA LYS A 3 72.35 13.52 27.11
C LYS A 3 70.83 13.39 27.26
N ALA A 4 70.07 14.26 26.60
CA ALA A 4 68.63 14.17 26.49
C ALA A 4 68.26 13.23 25.33
N PHE A 5 67.49 12.18 25.64
CA PHE A 5 66.88 11.31 24.65
C PHE A 5 65.47 11.90 24.29
N ILE A 6 65.30 12.30 23.07
CA ILE A 6 64.00 12.73 22.50
C ILE A 6 63.38 11.49 21.87
N THR A 7 62.26 11.01 22.48
CA THR A 7 61.46 9.90 21.97
C THR A 7 60.41 10.48 21.03
N PHE A 8 60.54 10.17 19.74
CA PHE A 8 59.50 10.51 18.74
C PHE A 8 58.42 9.46 18.78
N ALA A 9 57.18 9.82 19.21
CA ALA A 9 56.00 8.97 19.10
C ALA A 9 55.39 9.18 17.74
N ILE A 10 55.45 8.17 16.86
CA ILE A 10 54.75 8.14 15.58
C ILE A 10 53.30 7.73 15.84
N ALA A 11 52.38 8.68 15.78
CA ALA A 11 50.94 8.40 15.81
C ALA A 11 50.50 7.83 14.44
N MET A 12 50.25 6.53 14.39
CA MET A 12 49.72 5.85 13.22
C MET A 12 48.23 6.16 13.09
N PHE A 13 47.88 7.11 12.23
CA PHE A 13 46.50 7.38 11.86
C PHE A 13 46.02 6.25 10.91
N CYS A 14 45.34 5.26 11.44
CA CYS A 14 44.58 4.29 10.61
C CYS A 14 43.37 5.00 10.00
N ALA A 15 43.51 5.55 8.81
CA ALA A 15 42.39 5.95 8.00
C ALA A 15 41.59 4.69 7.65
N ARG A 16 40.45 4.47 8.35
CA ARG A 16 39.49 3.48 7.90
C ARG A 16 38.94 3.95 6.56
N ALA A 17 39.26 3.27 5.48
CA ALA A 17 38.62 3.45 4.20
C ALA A 17 37.10 3.17 4.44
N ALA A 18 36.28 4.22 4.40
CA ALA A 18 34.84 4.06 4.40
C ALA A 18 34.48 3.43 3.02
N TRP A 19 34.23 2.14 3.02
CA TRP A 19 33.60 1.49 1.88
C TRP A 19 32.26 2.18 1.65
N PRO A 20 31.88 2.49 0.39
CA PRO A 20 30.56 3.03 0.13
C PRO A 20 29.53 2.04 0.71
N GLN A 21 28.73 2.50 1.67
CA GLN A 21 27.70 1.67 2.28
C GLN A 21 26.73 1.28 1.18
N ALA A 22 26.63 -0.03 0.90
CA ALA A 22 25.71 -0.53 -0.11
C ALA A 22 24.30 -0.01 0.21
N LYS A 23 23.55 0.46 -0.80
CA LYS A 23 22.17 0.92 -0.61
C LYS A 23 21.36 -0.26 -0.09
N LEU A 24 20.74 -0.11 1.09
CA LEU A 24 19.89 -1.14 1.66
C LEU A 24 18.70 -1.40 0.75
N SER A 25 18.28 -2.68 0.63
CA SER A 25 17.06 -3.03 -0.05
C SER A 25 15.87 -2.38 0.64
N VAL A 26 14.86 -1.99 -0.11
CA VAL A 26 13.57 -1.54 0.43
C VAL A 26 12.65 -2.74 0.74
N HIS A 27 12.95 -3.91 0.19
CA HIS A 27 12.19 -5.14 0.40
C HIS A 27 12.51 -5.74 1.78
N TRP A 28 11.51 -5.87 2.63
CA TRP A 28 11.65 -6.48 3.95
C TRP A 28 12.30 -7.87 3.89
N GLU A 29 11.77 -8.72 3.00
CA GLU A 29 12.17 -10.11 2.84
C GLU A 29 13.58 -10.32 2.27
N GLU A 30 14.20 -9.29 1.71
CA GLU A 30 15.55 -9.36 1.17
C GLU A 30 16.63 -8.94 2.17
N LEU A 31 16.24 -8.30 3.27
CA LEU A 31 17.17 -7.80 4.28
C LEU A 31 17.62 -8.93 5.23
N THR A 32 18.90 -9.01 5.49
CA THR A 32 19.41 -9.79 6.64
C THR A 32 18.98 -9.13 7.94
N ALA A 33 18.96 -9.88 9.06
CA ALA A 33 18.59 -9.32 10.36
C ALA A 33 19.45 -8.12 10.79
N ALA A 34 20.71 -8.05 10.39
CA ALA A 34 21.60 -6.92 10.68
C ALA A 34 21.26 -5.70 9.81
N GLU A 35 21.01 -5.91 8.52
CA GLU A 35 20.58 -4.86 7.58
C GLU A 35 19.21 -4.31 7.96
N PHE A 36 18.31 -5.17 8.46
CA PHE A 36 16.98 -4.77 8.87
C PHE A 36 17.01 -3.71 9.98
N LYS A 37 17.89 -3.86 10.99
CA LYS A 37 18.07 -2.82 12.02
C LYS A 37 18.45 -1.47 11.41
N SER A 38 19.41 -1.47 10.51
CA SER A 38 19.84 -0.24 9.82
C SER A 38 18.75 0.33 8.91
N ALA A 39 17.94 -0.54 8.29
CA ALA A 39 16.80 -0.15 7.46
C ALA A 39 15.71 0.56 8.29
N ILE A 40 15.37 0.06 9.46
CA ILE A 40 14.43 0.69 10.40
C ILE A 40 14.95 2.05 10.86
N GLU A 41 16.25 2.17 11.19
CA GLU A 41 16.86 3.45 11.56
C GLU A 41 16.80 4.46 10.38
N GLN A 42 17.18 4.03 9.19
CA GLN A 42 17.16 4.86 7.97
C GLN A 42 15.74 5.30 7.60
N SER A 43 14.75 4.42 7.71
CA SER A 43 13.33 4.73 7.46
C SER A 43 12.69 5.55 8.58
N ARG A 44 13.39 5.80 9.71
CA ARG A 44 12.84 6.40 10.93
C ARG A 44 11.60 5.64 11.46
N GLY A 45 11.63 4.33 11.36
CA GLY A 45 10.51 3.46 11.74
C GLY A 45 9.29 3.58 10.82
N THR A 46 9.44 4.12 9.60
CA THR A 46 8.36 4.22 8.61
C THR A 46 8.40 3.01 7.68
N CYS A 47 7.31 2.25 7.65
CA CYS A 47 7.15 1.06 6.82
C CYS A 47 5.88 1.16 5.98
N LEU A 48 5.93 0.58 4.76
CA LEU A 48 4.79 0.44 3.86
C LEU A 48 4.22 -0.97 3.95
N LEU A 49 2.90 -1.08 4.01
CA LEU A 49 2.15 -2.31 3.80
C LEU A 49 1.35 -2.17 2.49
N PRO A 50 1.89 -2.65 1.34
CA PRO A 50 1.11 -2.69 0.09
C PRO A 50 -0.03 -3.69 0.23
N PHE A 51 -1.27 -3.20 0.13
CA PHE A 51 -2.47 -3.99 0.38
C PHE A 51 -3.27 -4.17 -0.91
N GLY A 52 -3.07 -5.30 -1.58
CA GLY A 52 -3.83 -5.71 -2.76
C GLY A 52 -4.86 -6.80 -2.45
N ILE A 53 -5.32 -7.45 -3.51
CA ILE A 53 -6.28 -8.57 -3.45
C ILE A 53 -5.91 -9.61 -4.53
N VAL A 54 -6.45 -10.82 -4.37
CA VAL A 54 -6.43 -11.88 -5.38
C VAL A 54 -7.87 -12.15 -5.80
N GLU A 55 -8.25 -11.61 -6.97
CA GLU A 55 -9.59 -11.68 -7.53
C GLU A 55 -9.57 -11.72 -9.06
N LYS A 56 -10.69 -12.07 -9.70
CA LYS A 56 -10.82 -12.00 -11.15
C LYS A 56 -10.74 -10.53 -11.63
N HIS A 57 -9.96 -10.28 -12.66
CA HIS A 57 -9.83 -8.99 -13.35
C HIS A 57 -10.14 -9.14 -14.84
N GLY A 58 -11.42 -9.29 -15.17
CA GLY A 58 -11.85 -9.57 -16.53
C GLY A 58 -11.21 -10.85 -17.10
N PRO A 59 -11.27 -11.07 -18.43
CA PRO A 59 -10.67 -12.26 -19.07
C PRO A 59 -9.18 -12.09 -19.41
N HIS A 60 -8.60 -10.92 -19.20
CA HIS A 60 -7.31 -10.49 -19.78
C HIS A 60 -6.22 -10.12 -18.78
N LEU A 61 -6.54 -9.95 -17.51
CA LEU A 61 -5.58 -9.63 -16.47
C LEU A 61 -5.41 -10.80 -15.48
N PRO A 62 -4.24 -10.90 -14.81
CA PRO A 62 -4.02 -11.91 -13.80
C PRO A 62 -4.85 -11.65 -12.53
N LEU A 63 -5.12 -12.68 -11.76
CA LEU A 63 -5.87 -12.59 -10.50
C LEU A 63 -5.22 -11.66 -9.47
N GLY A 64 -3.91 -11.50 -9.51
CA GLY A 64 -3.14 -10.66 -8.59
C GLY A 64 -2.94 -9.22 -9.08
N THR A 65 -3.76 -8.68 -9.98
CA THR A 65 -3.58 -7.34 -10.56
C THR A 65 -3.38 -6.27 -9.49
N ASP A 66 -4.24 -6.20 -8.50
CA ASP A 66 -4.16 -5.23 -7.40
C ASP A 66 -2.88 -5.38 -6.59
N LEU A 67 -2.56 -6.63 -6.24
CA LEU A 67 -1.36 -6.97 -5.48
C LEU A 67 -0.08 -6.55 -6.21
N LEU A 68 0.02 -6.87 -7.50
CA LEU A 68 1.16 -6.58 -8.35
C LEU A 68 1.34 -5.08 -8.56
N ASN A 69 0.25 -4.36 -8.86
CA ASN A 69 0.27 -2.92 -9.11
C ASN A 69 0.66 -2.12 -7.86
N VAL A 70 0.02 -2.40 -6.71
CA VAL A 70 0.32 -1.65 -5.48
C VAL A 70 1.72 -1.94 -4.97
N ARG A 71 2.18 -3.19 -5.07
CA ARG A 71 3.55 -3.56 -4.69
C ARG A 71 4.57 -2.86 -5.59
N TYR A 72 4.35 -2.85 -6.90
CA TYR A 72 5.20 -2.13 -7.85
C TYR A 72 5.30 -0.64 -7.48
N ALA A 73 4.17 0.03 -7.27
CA ALA A 73 4.14 1.44 -6.89
C ALA A 73 4.87 1.71 -5.57
N ALA A 74 4.61 0.89 -4.53
CA ALA A 74 5.22 1.03 -3.21
C ALA A 74 6.74 0.83 -3.23
N LEU A 75 7.25 -0.17 -3.95
CA LEU A 75 8.69 -0.43 -4.06
C LEU A 75 9.42 0.71 -4.77
N HIS A 76 8.85 1.24 -5.87
CA HIS A 76 9.44 2.34 -6.62
C HIS A 76 9.41 3.65 -5.80
N ALA A 77 8.34 3.90 -5.06
CA ALA A 77 8.25 5.05 -4.17
C ALA A 77 9.25 4.95 -3.00
N ALA A 78 9.33 3.78 -2.35
CA ALA A 78 10.29 3.55 -1.27
C ALA A 78 11.76 3.63 -1.71
N ALA A 79 12.06 3.34 -2.97
CA ALA A 79 13.39 3.53 -3.55
C ALA A 79 13.76 5.01 -3.74
N GLN A 80 12.78 5.91 -3.88
CA GLN A 80 12.97 7.36 -4.00
C GLN A 80 13.01 8.04 -2.63
N GLU A 81 12.11 7.64 -1.72
CA GLU A 81 12.07 8.10 -0.34
C GLU A 81 12.08 6.87 0.58
N TYR A 82 13.24 6.54 1.15
CA TYR A 82 13.49 5.25 1.76
C TYR A 82 12.47 4.87 2.85
N ALA A 83 11.76 3.78 2.65
CA ALA A 83 10.92 3.12 3.64
C ALA A 83 11.05 1.60 3.47
N VAL A 84 10.78 0.83 4.53
CA VAL A 84 10.80 -0.63 4.43
C VAL A 84 9.43 -1.10 3.94
N VAL A 85 9.42 -1.87 2.85
CA VAL A 85 8.18 -2.39 2.25
C VAL A 85 7.94 -3.82 2.72
N PHE A 86 6.82 -4.03 3.41
CA PHE A 86 6.38 -5.34 3.89
C PHE A 86 6.13 -6.30 2.71
N PRO A 87 6.29 -7.62 2.89
CA PRO A 87 5.97 -8.61 1.86
C PRO A 87 4.54 -8.51 1.32
N GLU A 88 4.20 -9.34 0.36
CA GLU A 88 2.89 -9.34 -0.27
C GLU A 88 1.75 -9.55 0.74
N TYR A 89 0.73 -8.68 0.69
CA TYR A 89 -0.44 -8.76 1.57
C TYR A 89 -1.73 -8.64 0.76
N TYR A 90 -2.61 -9.66 0.85
CA TYR A 90 -3.85 -9.77 0.05
C TYR A 90 -5.07 -10.23 0.86
N PHE A 91 -5.05 -10.06 2.18
CA PHE A 91 -6.10 -10.54 3.08
C PHE A 91 -7.20 -9.50 3.31
N GLY A 92 -7.70 -8.89 2.24
CA GLY A 92 -8.70 -7.82 2.28
C GLY A 92 -10.12 -8.25 1.91
N GLN A 93 -10.99 -7.25 1.72
CA GLN A 93 -12.40 -7.43 1.41
C GLN A 93 -12.59 -7.69 -0.08
N ILE A 94 -13.23 -8.84 -0.45
CA ILE A 94 -13.54 -9.23 -1.83
C ILE A 94 -14.73 -10.20 -1.90
N PHE A 95 -15.76 -9.97 -1.11
CA PHE A 95 -16.90 -10.87 -1.08
C PHE A 95 -17.72 -10.85 -2.37
N GLU A 96 -17.79 -9.73 -3.07
CA GLU A 96 -18.50 -9.54 -4.32
C GLU A 96 -18.00 -10.41 -5.47
N ALA A 97 -16.74 -10.85 -5.43
CA ALA A 97 -16.13 -11.72 -6.43
C ALA A 97 -16.04 -13.20 -6.01
N ARG A 98 -16.64 -13.61 -4.89
CA ARG A 98 -16.54 -15.01 -4.40
C ARG A 98 -17.08 -16.07 -5.36
N HIS A 99 -17.94 -15.69 -6.30
CA HIS A 99 -18.49 -16.57 -7.33
C HIS A 99 -17.54 -16.77 -8.52
N GLU A 100 -16.44 -16.01 -8.58
CA GLU A 100 -15.46 -16.12 -9.66
C GLU A 100 -14.28 -17.02 -9.31
N PRO A 101 -13.78 -17.79 -10.29
CA PRO A 101 -12.64 -18.70 -10.07
C PRO A 101 -11.38 -17.94 -9.62
N GLY A 102 -10.66 -18.52 -8.66
CA GLY A 102 -9.38 -18.02 -8.19
C GLY A 102 -9.45 -16.85 -7.19
N THR A 103 -10.64 -16.31 -6.92
CA THR A 103 -10.82 -15.28 -5.87
C THR A 103 -10.60 -15.88 -4.48
N ILE A 104 -9.83 -15.18 -3.64
CA ILE A 104 -9.54 -15.58 -2.27
C ILE A 104 -10.22 -14.61 -1.30
N ALA A 105 -11.39 -14.98 -0.79
CA ALA A 105 -12.20 -14.17 0.12
C ALA A 105 -12.23 -14.80 1.53
N TYR A 106 -11.42 -14.25 2.44
CA TYR A 106 -11.42 -14.65 3.85
C TYR A 106 -12.64 -14.09 4.59
N SER A 107 -12.99 -14.69 5.74
CA SER A 107 -14.04 -14.17 6.60
C SER A 107 -13.67 -12.78 7.16
N THR A 108 -14.66 -11.93 7.44
CA THR A 108 -14.44 -10.58 7.98
C THR A 108 -13.63 -10.60 9.28
N HIS A 109 -13.92 -11.56 10.18
CA HIS A 109 -13.17 -11.72 11.42
C HIS A 109 -11.68 -11.96 11.13
N LEU A 110 -11.37 -12.93 10.26
CA LEU A 110 -9.98 -13.25 9.93
C LEU A 110 -9.26 -12.10 9.19
N GLN A 111 -9.95 -11.34 8.34
CA GLN A 111 -9.36 -10.17 7.67
C GLN A 111 -8.89 -9.11 8.68
N LEU A 112 -9.74 -8.76 9.66
CA LEU A 112 -9.41 -7.77 10.68
C LEU A 112 -8.34 -8.28 11.64
N GLU A 113 -8.42 -9.55 12.05
CA GLU A 113 -7.46 -10.19 12.95
C GLU A 113 -6.06 -10.26 12.31
N LEU A 114 -5.97 -10.76 11.07
CA LEU A 114 -4.69 -10.82 10.35
C LEU A 114 -4.09 -9.42 10.11
N LEU A 115 -4.89 -8.43 9.81
CA LEU A 115 -4.39 -7.07 9.60
C LEU A 115 -3.88 -6.47 10.90
N GLN A 116 -4.57 -6.70 12.03
CA GLN A 116 -4.14 -6.27 13.35
C GLN A 116 -2.84 -6.97 13.76
N GLU A 117 -2.79 -8.29 13.68
CA GLU A 117 -1.57 -9.07 14.00
C GLU A 117 -0.39 -8.64 13.11
N THR A 118 -0.64 -8.38 11.82
CA THR A 118 0.41 -7.92 10.90
C THR A 118 0.96 -6.56 11.32
N THR A 119 0.10 -5.59 11.64
CA THR A 119 0.56 -4.27 12.06
C THR A 119 1.23 -4.30 13.44
N ASP A 120 0.74 -5.13 14.38
CA ASP A 120 1.37 -5.36 15.68
C ASP A 120 2.78 -5.98 15.49
N GLU A 121 2.94 -6.98 14.61
CA GLU A 121 4.24 -7.60 14.30
C GLU A 121 5.19 -6.65 13.58
N MET A 122 4.69 -5.82 12.65
CA MET A 122 5.50 -4.76 12.06
C MET A 122 6.00 -3.79 13.13
N ALA A 123 5.14 -3.38 14.06
CA ALA A 123 5.49 -2.47 15.15
C ALA A 123 6.49 -3.09 16.13
N ARG A 124 6.33 -4.37 16.49
CA ARG A 124 7.27 -5.12 17.33
C ARG A 124 8.67 -5.18 16.72
N ASN A 125 8.74 -5.20 15.38
CA ASN A 125 9.98 -5.18 14.62
C ASN A 125 10.50 -3.74 14.35
N GLY A 126 9.90 -2.71 14.91
CA GLY A 126 10.39 -1.33 14.88
C GLY A 126 9.66 -0.39 13.90
N CYS A 127 8.63 -0.84 13.18
CA CYS A 127 7.79 0.01 12.34
C CYS A 127 6.81 0.81 13.21
N LYS A 128 7.24 1.96 13.72
CA LYS A 128 6.39 2.81 14.58
C LYS A 128 5.38 3.65 13.78
N LYS A 129 5.51 3.68 12.46
CA LYS A 129 4.67 4.41 11.51
C LYS A 129 4.39 3.47 10.35
N VAL A 130 3.19 2.88 10.33
CA VAL A 130 2.77 1.91 9.30
C VAL A 130 1.85 2.61 8.31
N ILE A 131 2.27 2.72 7.05
CA ILE A 131 1.45 3.24 5.95
C ILE A 131 0.86 2.06 5.20
N ILE A 132 -0.44 1.89 5.24
CA ILE A 132 -1.16 0.92 4.41
C ILE A 132 -1.48 1.60 3.09
N ALA A 133 -0.82 1.17 2.01
CA ALA A 133 -1.07 1.66 0.66
C ALA A 133 -2.12 0.75 -0.01
N ASN A 134 -3.33 1.29 -0.21
CA ASN A 134 -4.44 0.53 -0.79
C ASN A 134 -4.28 0.38 -2.30
N GLY A 135 -4.45 -0.85 -2.81
CA GLY A 135 -4.46 -1.18 -4.23
C GLY A 135 -5.80 -1.70 -4.75
N HIS A 136 -6.85 -1.76 -3.90
CA HIS A 136 -8.12 -2.41 -4.22
C HIS A 136 -9.33 -1.59 -3.76
N GLY A 137 -10.32 -1.41 -4.65
CA GLY A 137 -11.52 -0.60 -4.37
C GLY A 137 -12.37 -1.13 -3.22
N GLY A 138 -12.53 -2.45 -3.09
CA GLY A 138 -13.30 -3.07 -2.02
C GLY A 138 -12.77 -2.80 -0.61
N ASN A 139 -11.49 -2.44 -0.48
CA ASN A 139 -10.88 -2.10 0.79
C ASN A 139 -11.22 -0.68 1.30
N GLU A 140 -11.83 0.18 0.48
CA GLU A 140 -12.09 1.59 0.85
C GLU A 140 -12.99 1.78 2.07
N ASN A 141 -13.85 0.80 2.36
CA ASN A 141 -14.64 0.80 3.61
C ASN A 141 -13.92 0.08 4.76
N LEU A 142 -13.14 -0.96 4.46
CA LEU A 142 -12.43 -1.75 5.45
C LEU A 142 -11.30 -0.96 6.11
N LEU A 143 -10.47 -0.28 5.33
CA LEU A 143 -9.25 0.36 5.82
C LEU A 143 -9.51 1.58 6.71
N PRO A 144 -10.43 2.51 6.38
CA PRO A 144 -10.81 3.58 7.30
C PRO A 144 -11.40 3.05 8.60
N PHE A 145 -12.23 1.99 8.53
CA PHE A 145 -12.75 1.33 9.73
C PHE A 145 -11.62 0.71 10.55
N PHE A 146 -10.69 0.00 9.91
CA PHE A 146 -9.53 -0.56 10.59
C PHE A 146 -8.69 0.52 11.28
N ALA A 147 -8.48 1.67 10.64
CA ALA A 147 -7.79 2.80 11.28
C ALA A 147 -8.54 3.30 12.53
N GLN A 148 -9.88 3.31 12.51
CA GLN A 148 -10.70 3.64 13.70
C GLN A 148 -10.57 2.59 14.80
N THR A 149 -10.45 1.29 14.47
CA THR A 149 -10.28 0.25 15.47
C THR A 149 -8.97 0.35 16.24
N GLN A 150 -7.98 1.13 15.75
CA GLN A 150 -6.75 1.42 16.48
C GLN A 150 -6.99 2.24 17.76
N LEU A 151 -8.20 2.78 17.94
CA LEU A 151 -8.63 3.45 19.16
C LEU A 151 -9.33 2.53 20.17
N ASP A 152 -9.41 1.22 19.92
CA ASP A 152 -9.95 0.22 20.85
C ASP A 152 -9.01 -0.03 22.03
N LYS A 153 -7.71 -0.08 21.78
CA LYS A 153 -6.66 -0.28 22.78
C LYS A 153 -5.42 0.57 22.48
N PRO A 154 -4.61 0.93 23.51
CA PRO A 154 -3.37 1.66 23.29
C PRO A 154 -2.36 0.89 22.42
N HIS A 155 -1.71 1.60 21.50
CA HIS A 155 -0.61 1.12 20.67
C HIS A 155 0.59 2.07 20.82
N ASP A 156 1.80 1.55 20.65
CA ASP A 156 3.05 2.34 20.64
C ASP A 156 3.49 2.68 19.19
N TYR A 157 2.55 2.61 18.25
CA TYR A 157 2.71 2.90 16.83
C TYR A 157 1.44 3.55 16.25
N VAL A 158 1.53 4.07 15.04
CA VAL A 158 0.40 4.68 14.33
C VAL A 158 0.21 4.00 12.97
N VAL A 159 -1.04 3.73 12.64
CA VAL A 159 -1.47 3.27 11.31
C VAL A 159 -1.99 4.46 10.51
N TYR A 160 -1.45 4.63 9.31
CA TYR A 160 -1.88 5.61 8.32
C TYR A 160 -2.45 4.86 7.12
N VAL A 161 -3.66 5.17 6.72
CA VAL A 161 -4.31 4.55 5.55
C VAL A 161 -4.25 5.53 4.38
N MET A 162 -3.72 5.05 3.27
CA MET A 162 -3.75 5.75 1.99
C MET A 162 -4.78 5.06 1.09
N GLY A 163 -5.86 5.76 0.73
CA GLY A 163 -6.89 5.27 -0.20
C GLY A 163 -6.37 5.14 -1.63
N LEU A 164 -7.27 4.79 -2.54
CA LEU A 164 -6.96 4.81 -3.98
C LEU A 164 -6.60 6.24 -4.43
N VAL A 165 -5.67 6.34 -5.38
CA VAL A 165 -5.17 7.62 -5.87
C VAL A 165 -5.70 7.85 -7.27
N ASP A 166 -6.55 8.86 -7.41
CA ASP A 166 -6.99 9.34 -8.72
C ASP A 166 -5.87 10.14 -9.41
N PRO A 167 -5.66 9.93 -10.71
CA PRO A 167 -4.68 10.71 -11.44
C PRO A 167 -5.10 12.19 -11.54
N PRO A 168 -4.15 13.14 -11.49
CA PRO A 168 -4.45 14.56 -11.63
C PRO A 168 -4.97 14.89 -13.04
N PRO A 169 -5.64 16.04 -13.24
CA PRO A 169 -5.99 16.52 -14.57
C PRO A 169 -4.75 16.69 -15.48
N GLY A 170 -4.96 16.57 -16.79
CA GLY A 170 -3.92 16.85 -17.81
C GLY A 170 -3.16 15.63 -18.32
N GLY A 171 -3.51 14.43 -17.87
CA GLY A 171 -2.98 13.18 -18.45
C GLY A 171 -3.65 12.79 -19.78
N PRO A 172 -3.25 11.62 -20.35
CA PRO A 172 -3.87 11.06 -21.53
C PRO A 172 -5.39 10.96 -21.39
N ALA A 173 -6.13 11.34 -22.43
CA ALA A 173 -7.60 11.33 -22.39
C ALA A 173 -8.13 9.91 -22.13
N LYS A 174 -9.05 9.78 -21.16
CA LYS A 174 -9.76 8.53 -20.90
C LYS A 174 -10.71 8.25 -22.07
N LYS A 175 -10.66 7.03 -22.62
CA LYS A 175 -11.47 6.62 -23.76
C LYS A 175 -12.81 6.02 -23.35
N THR A 176 -12.89 5.53 -22.11
CA THR A 176 -14.05 4.83 -21.58
C THR A 176 -14.78 5.67 -20.53
N SER A 177 -16.10 5.62 -20.50
CA SER A 177 -16.94 6.30 -19.49
C SER A 177 -17.14 5.45 -18.23
N VAL A 178 -17.09 4.12 -18.36
CA VAL A 178 -17.13 3.15 -17.26
C VAL A 178 -15.74 2.54 -17.14
N ASP A 179 -15.15 2.62 -15.96
CA ASP A 179 -13.79 2.12 -15.72
C ASP A 179 -13.58 1.98 -14.20
N MET A 180 -14.22 0.94 -13.66
CA MET A 180 -14.22 0.71 -12.22
C MET A 180 -13.41 -0.51 -11.81
N HIS A 181 -13.28 -1.53 -12.72
CA HIS A 181 -12.57 -2.77 -12.41
C HIS A 181 -12.11 -3.50 -13.68
N ALA A 182 -10.83 -3.84 -13.74
CA ALA A 182 -10.17 -4.46 -14.90
C ALA A 182 -10.32 -3.63 -16.20
N GLY A 183 -10.68 -2.37 -16.10
CA GLY A 183 -10.92 -1.48 -17.23
C GLY A 183 -9.66 -0.85 -17.82
N GLU A 184 -9.84 0.32 -18.43
CA GLU A 184 -8.77 1.06 -19.11
C GLU A 184 -7.61 1.40 -18.15
N SER A 185 -7.91 1.92 -16.94
CA SER A 185 -6.90 2.37 -15.98
C SER A 185 -6.08 1.21 -15.38
N GLU A 186 -6.73 0.17 -14.86
CA GLU A 186 -6.02 -0.95 -14.25
C GLU A 186 -5.21 -1.72 -15.27
N THR A 187 -5.77 -1.96 -16.46
CA THR A 187 -5.06 -2.61 -17.56
C THR A 187 -3.86 -1.79 -18.00
N SER A 188 -3.99 -0.45 -18.08
CA SER A 188 -2.88 0.45 -18.43
C SER A 188 -1.75 0.38 -17.39
N LYS A 189 -2.07 0.36 -16.09
CA LYS A 189 -1.08 0.21 -15.01
C LYS A 189 -0.37 -1.15 -15.10
N MET A 190 -1.10 -2.23 -15.41
CA MET A 190 -0.51 -3.57 -15.60
C MET A 190 0.45 -3.63 -16.81
N LEU A 191 0.22 -2.84 -17.87
CA LEU A 191 1.15 -2.71 -18.98
C LEU A 191 2.52 -2.10 -18.57
N ILE A 192 2.59 -1.46 -17.39
CA ILE A 192 3.83 -0.92 -16.81
C ILE A 192 4.43 -1.89 -15.82
N SER A 193 3.64 -2.34 -14.85
CA SER A 193 4.12 -3.18 -13.75
C SER A 193 4.47 -4.60 -14.20
N ASN A 194 3.60 -5.23 -14.98
CA ASN A 194 3.72 -6.64 -15.39
C ASN A 194 3.18 -6.88 -16.81
N PRO A 195 3.78 -6.29 -17.87
CA PRO A 195 3.24 -6.34 -19.23
C PRO A 195 3.09 -7.77 -19.78
N ASN A 196 3.94 -8.70 -19.36
CA ASN A 196 3.92 -10.09 -19.83
C ASN A 196 2.71 -10.90 -19.31
N LEU A 197 1.97 -10.37 -18.32
CA LEU A 197 0.78 -11.00 -17.75
C LEU A 197 -0.52 -10.43 -18.33
N VAL A 198 -0.44 -9.44 -19.24
CA VAL A 198 -1.59 -8.79 -19.85
C VAL A 198 -1.91 -9.44 -21.20
N HIS A 199 -3.15 -9.89 -21.37
CA HIS A 199 -3.65 -10.54 -22.57
C HIS A 199 -4.72 -9.66 -23.25
N LEU A 200 -4.32 -8.52 -23.83
CA LEU A 200 -5.24 -7.54 -24.45
C LEU A 200 -6.17 -8.15 -25.51
N ASP A 201 -5.71 -9.19 -26.21
CA ASP A 201 -6.49 -9.94 -27.19
C ASP A 201 -7.72 -10.65 -26.58
N ARG A 202 -7.78 -10.80 -25.28
CA ARG A 202 -8.90 -11.41 -24.55
C ARG A 202 -9.87 -10.39 -23.96
N ALA A 203 -9.51 -9.11 -23.86
CA ALA A 203 -10.32 -8.10 -23.16
C ALA A 203 -11.77 -8.00 -23.66
N GLY A 204 -12.01 -8.24 -24.96
CA GLY A 204 -13.33 -8.25 -25.54
C GLY A 204 -14.12 -9.56 -25.43
N GLN A 205 -13.60 -10.59 -24.75
CA GLN A 205 -14.30 -11.88 -24.60
C GLN A 205 -15.44 -11.83 -23.58
N GLU A 206 -15.40 -10.84 -22.65
CA GLU A 206 -16.48 -10.58 -21.71
C GLU A 206 -16.88 -9.11 -21.79
N SER A 207 -18.13 -8.80 -21.38
CA SER A 207 -18.63 -7.43 -21.36
C SER A 207 -18.41 -6.81 -19.98
N GLY A 208 -17.77 -5.62 -19.94
CA GLY A 208 -17.67 -4.77 -18.75
C GLY A 208 -18.81 -3.76 -18.62
N ALA A 209 -19.94 -3.94 -19.37
CA ALA A 209 -21.07 -3.04 -19.31
C ALA A 209 -21.93 -3.25 -18.06
N ASP A 210 -22.42 -2.15 -17.49
CA ASP A 210 -23.36 -2.18 -16.36
C ASP A 210 -24.70 -2.81 -16.78
N GLN A 211 -25.09 -3.90 -16.10
CA GLN A 211 -26.36 -4.60 -16.36
C GLN A 211 -27.57 -3.91 -15.74
N ALA A 212 -27.37 -2.93 -14.89
CA ALA A 212 -28.42 -2.10 -14.25
C ALA A 212 -29.58 -2.92 -13.65
N ARG A 213 -29.32 -4.12 -13.09
CA ARG A 213 -30.37 -5.04 -12.60
C ARG A 213 -31.01 -4.62 -11.29
N LEU A 214 -30.33 -3.79 -10.48
CA LEU A 214 -30.84 -3.30 -9.20
C LEU A 214 -31.54 -1.95 -9.41
N LYS A 215 -32.78 -1.85 -8.93
CA LYS A 215 -33.62 -0.66 -9.05
C LYS A 215 -33.85 -0.03 -7.68
N LEU A 216 -32.77 0.42 -7.04
CA LEU A 216 -32.82 1.12 -5.75
C LEU A 216 -32.37 2.57 -5.92
N PRO A 217 -32.88 3.50 -5.09
CA PRO A 217 -32.30 4.86 -5.00
C PRO A 217 -30.82 4.82 -4.65
N ASP A 218 -30.03 5.75 -5.19
CA ASP A 218 -28.58 5.85 -4.95
C ASP A 218 -28.21 6.07 -3.47
N THR A 219 -29.15 6.50 -2.66
CA THR A 219 -29.00 6.65 -1.20
C THR A 219 -28.98 5.32 -0.45
N LEU A 220 -29.32 4.20 -1.11
CA LEU A 220 -29.36 2.88 -0.52
C LEU A 220 -28.19 2.04 -1.03
N TYR A 221 -27.42 1.52 -0.09
CA TYR A 221 -26.34 0.57 -0.37
C TYR A 221 -26.75 -0.84 0.08
N THR A 222 -26.42 -1.85 -0.71
CA THR A 222 -26.57 -3.27 -0.36
C THR A 222 -25.39 -4.07 -0.88
N GLY A 223 -24.93 -5.09 -0.15
CA GLY A 223 -23.77 -5.90 -0.52
C GLY A 223 -23.86 -6.60 -1.88
N ILE A 224 -25.07 -6.72 -2.45
CA ILE A 224 -25.25 -7.33 -3.78
C ILE A 224 -25.14 -6.35 -4.95
N TRP A 225 -24.92 -5.05 -4.67
CA TRP A 225 -24.94 -3.98 -5.70
C TRP A 225 -23.96 -4.21 -6.83
N TRP A 226 -22.73 -4.68 -6.52
CA TRP A 226 -21.70 -4.95 -7.51
C TRP A 226 -22.09 -6.08 -8.45
N TYR A 227 -22.48 -7.24 -7.89
CA TYR A 227 -22.96 -8.38 -8.67
C TYR A 227 -24.20 -8.04 -9.52
N ALA A 228 -25.07 -7.17 -9.03
CA ALA A 228 -26.22 -6.73 -9.80
C ALA A 228 -25.84 -5.90 -11.03
N ARG A 229 -24.75 -5.17 -10.98
CA ARG A 229 -24.24 -4.35 -12.08
C ARG A 229 -23.27 -5.13 -12.97
N PHE A 230 -22.32 -5.83 -12.37
CA PHE A 230 -21.19 -6.47 -13.05
C PHE A 230 -21.05 -7.95 -12.62
N PRO A 231 -21.96 -8.83 -13.10
CA PRO A 231 -22.04 -10.22 -12.61
C PRO A 231 -20.83 -11.09 -12.98
N ASN A 232 -20.05 -10.70 -14.00
CA ASN A 232 -18.82 -11.35 -14.40
C ASN A 232 -17.55 -10.70 -13.80
N HIS A 233 -17.74 -9.80 -12.83
CA HIS A 233 -16.67 -9.09 -12.14
C HIS A 233 -15.69 -8.39 -13.10
N TYR A 234 -16.28 -7.67 -14.09
CA TYR A 234 -15.58 -6.84 -15.06
C TYR A 234 -16.40 -5.56 -15.29
N SER A 235 -15.78 -4.39 -15.11
CA SER A 235 -16.44 -3.09 -15.22
C SER A 235 -15.58 -2.08 -15.96
N GLY A 236 -15.78 -1.99 -17.27
CA GLY A 236 -15.03 -1.12 -18.16
C GLY A 236 -14.66 -1.80 -19.48
N ASP A 237 -13.63 -1.26 -20.15
CA ASP A 237 -13.06 -1.82 -21.37
C ASP A 237 -11.52 -1.82 -21.30
N GLY A 238 -10.93 -2.96 -20.98
CA GLY A 238 -9.48 -3.14 -20.93
C GLY A 238 -8.79 -3.04 -22.29
N ALA A 239 -9.53 -3.23 -23.41
CA ALA A 239 -8.96 -3.07 -24.75
C ALA A 239 -8.61 -1.60 -25.08
N ALA A 240 -9.20 -0.65 -24.36
CA ALA A 240 -8.90 0.77 -24.48
C ALA A 240 -7.56 1.17 -23.83
N ALA A 241 -6.95 0.30 -23.04
CA ALA A 241 -5.72 0.56 -22.28
C ALA A 241 -4.55 0.97 -23.17
N THR A 242 -3.71 1.83 -22.62
CA THR A 242 -2.47 2.27 -23.28
C THR A 242 -1.32 2.34 -22.30
N ARG A 243 -0.11 2.07 -22.80
CA ARG A 243 1.11 2.21 -22.02
C ARG A 243 1.33 3.65 -21.53
N GLU A 244 1.04 4.64 -22.37
CA GLU A 244 1.16 6.06 -22.05
C GLU A 244 0.30 6.44 -20.82
N ARG A 245 -0.95 5.97 -20.79
CA ARG A 245 -1.84 6.16 -19.65
C ARG A 245 -1.32 5.44 -18.41
N GLY A 246 -0.84 4.21 -18.57
CA GLY A 246 -0.25 3.45 -17.48
C GLY A 246 0.95 4.14 -16.85
N GLU A 247 1.86 4.70 -17.65
CA GLU A 247 3.02 5.48 -17.18
C GLU A 247 2.57 6.71 -16.39
N PHE A 248 1.61 7.46 -16.91
CA PHE A 248 1.06 8.63 -16.23
C PHE A 248 0.42 8.28 -14.87
N GLU A 249 -0.47 7.30 -14.83
CA GLU A 249 -1.17 6.91 -13.60
C GLU A 249 -0.23 6.25 -12.57
N MET A 250 0.69 5.40 -13.02
CA MET A 250 1.65 4.73 -12.15
C MET A 250 2.64 5.72 -11.53
N ASN A 251 3.15 6.68 -12.31
CA ASN A 251 4.03 7.73 -11.80
C ASN A 251 3.30 8.60 -10.76
N ASN A 252 2.06 9.00 -11.05
CA ASN A 252 1.25 9.76 -10.09
C ASN A 252 1.04 8.98 -8.78
N TRP A 253 0.76 7.70 -8.86
CA TRP A 253 0.60 6.86 -7.67
C TRP A 253 1.90 6.75 -6.85
N GLN A 254 3.04 6.55 -7.52
CA GLN A 254 4.35 6.55 -6.87
C GLN A 254 4.63 7.89 -6.18
N ASP A 255 4.39 9.02 -6.83
CA ASP A 255 4.61 10.36 -6.28
C ASP A 255 3.71 10.63 -5.05
N ALA A 256 2.47 10.14 -5.09
CA ALA A 256 1.57 10.22 -3.95
C ALA A 256 2.10 9.39 -2.75
N ILE A 257 2.60 8.18 -2.99
CA ILE A 257 3.22 7.36 -1.94
C ILE A 257 4.50 8.02 -1.41
N VAL A 258 5.36 8.57 -2.27
CA VAL A 258 6.56 9.33 -1.85
C VAL A 258 6.17 10.50 -0.93
N THR A 259 5.11 11.23 -1.30
CA THR A 259 4.59 12.33 -0.49
C THR A 259 4.08 11.85 0.87
N ALA A 260 3.35 10.73 0.89
CA ALA A 260 2.88 10.11 2.13
C ALA A 260 4.05 9.67 3.02
N ILE A 261 5.09 9.02 2.47
CA ILE A 261 6.27 8.61 3.24
C ILE A 261 6.95 9.83 3.88
N ARG A 262 7.14 10.93 3.13
CA ARG A 262 7.74 12.16 3.67
C ARG A 262 6.91 12.77 4.78
N ALA A 263 5.61 12.88 4.60
CA ALA A 263 4.69 13.43 5.59
C ALA A 263 4.70 12.60 6.88
N VAL A 264 4.59 11.27 6.75
CA VAL A 264 4.57 10.36 7.89
C VAL A 264 5.91 10.31 8.62
N LYS A 265 7.04 10.36 7.91
CA LYS A 265 8.38 10.49 8.56
C LYS A 265 8.49 11.76 9.40
N ALA A 266 7.91 12.85 8.92
CA ALA A 266 7.93 14.15 9.60
C ALA A 266 6.93 14.24 10.76
N ASP A 267 5.88 13.43 10.76
CA ASP A 267 4.85 13.45 11.79
C ASP A 267 5.42 13.04 13.16
N GLN A 268 5.20 13.89 14.15
CA GLN A 268 5.54 13.67 15.56
C GLN A 268 4.30 13.74 16.46
N GLU A 269 3.16 14.15 15.90
CA GLU A 269 1.98 14.48 16.69
C GLU A 269 0.98 13.32 16.79
N SER A 270 0.83 12.49 15.76
CA SER A 270 -0.22 11.46 15.74
C SER A 270 -0.11 10.49 16.91
N LEU A 271 1.08 10.01 17.25
CA LEU A 271 1.28 9.12 18.41
C LEU A 271 1.03 9.87 19.73
N ASN A 272 1.44 11.12 19.86
CA ASN A 272 1.20 11.93 21.05
C ASN A 272 -0.30 12.15 21.27
N LEU A 273 -1.03 12.49 20.22
CA LEU A 273 -2.48 12.66 20.26
C LEU A 273 -3.22 11.35 20.57
N GLN A 274 -2.75 10.23 20.02
CA GLN A 274 -3.29 8.91 20.34
C GLN A 274 -3.09 8.58 21.82
N ASN A 275 -1.92 8.85 22.39
CA ASN A 275 -1.65 8.64 23.80
C ASN A 275 -2.51 9.58 24.68
N GLU A 276 -2.63 10.85 24.32
CA GLU A 276 -3.50 11.82 25.00
C GLU A 276 -4.97 11.36 24.98
N PHE A 277 -5.45 10.86 23.82
CA PHE A 277 -6.79 10.31 23.69
C PHE A 277 -7.03 9.17 24.69
N PHE A 278 -6.12 8.21 24.81
CA PHE A 278 -6.26 7.08 25.73
C PHE A 278 -6.23 7.51 27.20
N GLU A 279 -5.43 8.52 27.55
CA GLU A 279 -5.45 9.07 28.92
C GLU A 279 -6.79 9.72 29.22
N LYS A 280 -7.34 10.52 28.31
CA LYS A 280 -8.65 11.16 28.49
C LYS A 280 -9.80 10.13 28.48
N ALA A 281 -9.71 9.08 27.71
CA ALA A 281 -10.71 8.02 27.62
C ALA A 281 -10.87 7.23 28.93
N LYS A 282 -9.88 7.24 29.84
CA LYS A 282 -9.99 6.64 31.18
C LYS A 282 -10.95 7.41 32.10
N HIS A 283 -11.15 8.70 31.84
CA HIS A 283 -11.95 9.60 32.69
C HIS A 283 -12.87 10.49 31.86
N PRO A 284 -13.85 9.90 31.12
CA PRO A 284 -14.67 10.66 30.15
C PRO A 284 -15.52 11.76 30.80
N LEU A 285 -15.86 11.65 32.07
CA LEU A 285 -16.63 12.66 32.79
C LEU A 285 -15.79 13.89 33.23
N ASP A 286 -14.47 13.79 33.20
CA ASP A 286 -13.53 14.86 33.57
C ASP A 286 -13.06 15.65 32.34
N THR A 287 -13.42 15.21 31.12
CA THR A 287 -13.04 15.87 29.87
C THR A 287 -13.77 17.21 29.74
N ARG A 288 -13.01 18.28 29.63
CA ARG A 288 -13.52 19.62 29.36
C ARG A 288 -13.36 19.93 27.87
N PRO A 289 -14.32 20.62 27.23
CA PRO A 289 -14.22 21.00 25.81
C PRO A 289 -13.09 22.02 25.56
#